data_a84c242e909e5cc9e32a4738c90343ab
#
_entry.id   a84c242e909e5cc9e32a4738c90343ab
#
_cell.length_a   1.000
_cell.length_b   1.000
_cell.length_c   1.000
_cell.angle_alpha   90.00
_cell.angle_beta   90.00
_cell.angle_gamma   90.00
#
_symmetry.space_group_name_H-M   'P 1'
#
loop_
_entity.id
_entity.type
_entity.pdbx_description
1 polymer ?
#
loop_
_entity_poly.entity_id
_entity_poly.type
_entity_poly.pdbx_seq_one_letter_code
_entity_poly.pdbx_strand_id
1 'polypeptide(L)'
;MKICVIQPKYSFCEKDLNECFNGLFELLDKCDESLDVIVLPEYSDVLADVKGKLGFYDAVAKNNEDLLTKATNTAKRCKSLIFVNCGYMTEQGIRNTTYAIDRDGKVVGKYFKAHPAPSEVSSLGDNGHGLDVQYSYEYNEPYVLEIEGIRFGFLTCYDFYFYENFAKIAKENIDVIIGCSLQRTDTHEALSIINKFLCYNTNAYLIRASVSLGENSQTCGCSSVISPKGEEIINLKNDVGLGICNINPKDKYYKPAGHMGRLKSHYEYIEEGRRPWLYRNAGPCVVPYDNVMKYPRLCAHRGFSTVAPENSMVSFGAAVALGAQEIEFDLWSTKDRVLVSLHDDTLERVSNGKGKVYDHTYDELLELDFGYKFSEKLEGLKIPTFEQILQRLAGRVIMNIHVKIWDVGSQDPMIEEIVSLIRKYDCEKHIYFMTTNDEIIKKVMQYAPDMNICVGWDGNKDPMSIVNRAIALNAYKVQLFKPYFNKESIKKAHKHGILCNVFFADDPNEAMEYFEMGVDTVLTNDFLSVYNKVKHIIDKK
;
A
#
# COMPACT_ATOMS: atom_id res chain seq x y z
N MET A 1 9.97 -21.76 4.37
CA MET A 1 8.83 -22.00 5.28
C MET A 1 8.09 -23.25 4.83
N LYS A 2 7.73 -24.10 5.77
CA LYS A 2 6.89 -25.28 5.52
C LYS A 2 5.43 -24.93 5.78
N ILE A 3 4.63 -24.95 4.73
CA ILE A 3 3.23 -24.52 4.71
C ILE A 3 2.32 -25.73 4.81
N CYS A 4 1.24 -25.60 5.55
CA CYS A 4 0.14 -26.54 5.58
C CYS A 4 -1.17 -25.85 5.27
N VAL A 5 -1.90 -26.31 4.25
CA VAL A 5 -3.30 -25.95 4.00
C VAL A 5 -4.19 -27.09 4.44
N ILE A 6 -5.26 -26.79 5.17
CA ILE A 6 -6.21 -27.77 5.66
C ILE A 6 -7.46 -27.73 4.81
N GLN A 7 -7.87 -28.89 4.29
CA GLN A 7 -9.12 -29.06 3.54
C GLN A 7 -10.03 -30.05 4.28
N PRO A 8 -10.94 -29.56 5.15
CA PRO A 8 -11.92 -30.42 5.82
C PRO A 8 -13.08 -30.78 4.90
N LYS A 9 -13.87 -31.78 5.30
CA LYS A 9 -15.16 -32.12 4.68
C LYS A 9 -16.17 -31.00 4.98
N TYR A 10 -17.01 -30.70 4.01
CA TYR A 10 -18.21 -29.88 4.14
C TYR A 10 -19.44 -30.67 3.77
N SER A 11 -20.55 -30.50 4.49
CA SER A 11 -21.80 -31.20 4.21
C SER A 11 -22.93 -30.25 3.84
N PHE A 12 -23.78 -30.67 2.89
CA PHE A 12 -25.05 -29.99 2.58
C PHE A 12 -26.18 -30.35 3.58
N CYS A 13 -25.88 -31.10 4.65
CA CYS A 13 -26.83 -31.51 5.65
C CYS A 13 -26.41 -30.96 7.03
N GLU A 14 -27.27 -30.14 7.64
CA GLU A 14 -27.02 -29.54 8.96
C GLU A 14 -26.69 -30.56 10.05
N LYS A 15 -27.26 -31.77 9.95
CA LYS A 15 -27.00 -32.85 10.93
C LYS A 15 -25.55 -33.29 10.99
N ASP A 16 -24.80 -33.08 9.90
CA ASP A 16 -23.40 -33.48 9.80
C ASP A 16 -22.44 -32.41 10.31
N LEU A 17 -22.95 -31.25 10.76
CA LEU A 17 -22.12 -30.13 11.21
C LEU A 17 -21.10 -30.55 12.27
N ASN A 18 -21.54 -31.32 13.29
CA ASN A 18 -20.65 -31.79 14.35
C ASN A 18 -19.59 -32.79 13.85
N GLU A 19 -19.97 -33.69 12.91
CA GLU A 19 -19.04 -34.65 12.29
C GLU A 19 -17.95 -33.90 11.52
N CYS A 20 -18.34 -32.96 10.65
CA CYS A 20 -17.41 -32.17 9.86
C CYS A 20 -16.49 -31.32 10.75
N PHE A 21 -17.06 -30.73 11.81
CA PHE A 21 -16.30 -29.93 12.76
C PHE A 21 -15.28 -30.77 13.56
N ASN A 22 -15.67 -31.94 14.03
CA ASN A 22 -14.75 -32.86 14.69
C ASN A 22 -13.65 -33.36 13.73
N GLY A 23 -14.00 -33.63 12.47
CA GLY A 23 -13.02 -34.00 11.43
C GLY A 23 -11.97 -32.91 11.19
N LEU A 24 -12.34 -31.61 11.27
CA LEU A 24 -11.38 -30.52 11.24
C LEU A 24 -10.41 -30.58 12.42
N PHE A 25 -10.90 -30.92 13.63
CA PHE A 25 -10.05 -31.04 14.82
C PHE A 25 -9.05 -32.20 14.70
N GLU A 26 -9.49 -33.33 14.11
CA GLU A 26 -8.60 -34.46 13.81
C GLU A 26 -7.49 -34.06 12.80
N LEU A 27 -7.80 -33.21 11.82
CA LEU A 27 -6.79 -32.68 10.90
C LEU A 27 -5.81 -31.75 11.63
N LEU A 28 -6.28 -30.88 12.52
CA LEU A 28 -5.41 -30.04 13.35
C LEU A 28 -4.51 -30.87 14.29
N ASP A 29 -4.99 -32.00 14.79
CA ASP A 29 -4.19 -32.91 15.63
C ASP A 29 -3.06 -33.61 14.87
N LYS A 30 -3.18 -33.76 13.56
CA LYS A 30 -2.12 -34.29 12.67
C LYS A 30 -1.02 -33.27 12.36
N CYS A 31 -1.23 -31.99 12.65
CA CYS A 31 -0.20 -30.96 12.48
C CYS A 31 0.88 -31.13 13.55
N ASP A 32 2.14 -30.87 13.21
CA ASP A 32 3.29 -31.02 14.08
C ASP A 32 4.24 -29.79 14.04
N GLU A 33 5.30 -29.82 14.84
CA GLU A 33 6.28 -28.74 14.98
C GLU A 33 7.17 -28.53 13.75
N SER A 34 7.06 -29.36 12.73
CA SER A 34 7.78 -29.16 11.46
C SER A 34 7.14 -28.10 10.57
N LEU A 35 5.93 -27.65 10.90
CA LEU A 35 5.16 -26.68 10.12
C LEU A 35 5.43 -25.26 10.59
N ASP A 36 5.58 -24.34 9.66
CA ASP A 36 5.73 -22.90 9.97
C ASP A 36 4.41 -22.14 9.91
N VAL A 37 3.54 -22.51 8.96
CA VAL A 37 2.25 -21.85 8.73
C VAL A 37 1.17 -22.88 8.46
N ILE A 38 0.01 -22.69 9.09
CA ILE A 38 -1.19 -23.51 8.93
C ILE A 38 -2.35 -22.58 8.53
N VAL A 39 -3.07 -22.89 7.47
CA VAL A 39 -4.20 -22.10 6.99
C VAL A 39 -5.47 -22.93 6.92
N LEU A 40 -6.55 -22.41 7.51
CA LEU A 40 -7.87 -23.03 7.55
C LEU A 40 -8.85 -22.31 6.60
N PRO A 41 -9.92 -22.98 6.12
CA PRO A 41 -10.87 -22.40 5.19
C PRO A 41 -11.80 -21.36 5.83
N GLU A 42 -12.59 -20.70 4.96
CA GLU A 42 -13.66 -19.80 5.37
C GLU A 42 -14.72 -20.56 6.18
N TYR A 43 -15.24 -19.90 7.23
CA TYR A 43 -16.24 -20.44 8.14
C TYR A 43 -15.89 -21.83 8.70
N SER A 44 -14.66 -21.95 9.21
CA SER A 44 -14.20 -23.20 9.85
C SER A 44 -15.03 -23.60 11.09
N ASP A 45 -15.86 -22.71 11.60
CA ASP A 45 -16.85 -22.92 12.66
C ASP A 45 -18.22 -23.39 12.13
N VAL A 46 -18.48 -23.31 10.79
CA VAL A 46 -19.76 -23.68 10.14
C VAL A 46 -19.49 -24.55 8.91
N LEU A 47 -19.10 -25.81 9.12
CA LEU A 47 -18.69 -26.76 8.06
C LEU A 47 -19.86 -27.59 7.49
N ALA A 48 -21.08 -27.09 7.63
CA ALA A 48 -22.27 -27.67 6.99
C ALA A 48 -23.29 -26.56 6.65
N ASP A 49 -24.20 -26.86 5.72
CA ASP A 49 -25.34 -25.98 5.46
C ASP A 49 -26.22 -25.87 6.69
N VAL A 50 -26.51 -24.64 7.09
CA VAL A 50 -27.43 -24.29 8.16
C VAL A 50 -28.51 -23.34 7.63
N LYS A 51 -29.71 -23.37 8.20
CA LYS A 51 -30.84 -22.64 7.66
C LYS A 51 -30.99 -21.24 8.23
N GLY A 52 -30.84 -20.27 7.33
CA GLY A 52 -31.13 -18.86 7.60
C GLY A 52 -30.25 -18.25 8.66
N LYS A 53 -30.52 -16.98 8.99
CA LYS A 53 -29.75 -16.20 9.95
C LYS A 53 -29.62 -16.89 11.33
N LEU A 54 -30.73 -17.40 11.88
CA LEU A 54 -30.72 -17.99 13.22
C LEU A 54 -29.84 -19.24 13.26
N GLY A 55 -30.01 -20.16 12.33
CA GLY A 55 -29.17 -21.38 12.27
C GLY A 55 -27.70 -21.06 12.11
N PHE A 56 -27.36 -20.03 11.32
CA PHE A 56 -25.98 -19.59 11.17
C PHE A 56 -25.42 -19.01 12.48
N TYR A 57 -26.19 -18.14 13.14
CA TYR A 57 -25.76 -17.54 14.42
C TYR A 57 -25.61 -18.59 15.53
N ASP A 58 -26.52 -19.58 15.60
CA ASP A 58 -26.44 -20.67 16.57
C ASP A 58 -25.20 -21.56 16.32
N ALA A 59 -24.89 -21.85 15.07
CA ALA A 59 -23.70 -22.64 14.72
C ALA A 59 -22.41 -21.92 15.10
N VAL A 60 -22.30 -20.62 14.79
CA VAL A 60 -21.14 -19.79 15.18
C VAL A 60 -21.05 -19.72 16.71
N ALA A 61 -22.13 -19.39 17.42
CA ALA A 61 -22.13 -19.29 18.88
C ALA A 61 -21.70 -20.60 19.55
N LYS A 62 -22.05 -21.74 18.95
CA LYS A 62 -21.71 -23.07 19.47
C LYS A 62 -20.24 -23.45 19.26
N ASN A 63 -19.69 -23.18 18.07
CA ASN A 63 -18.42 -23.78 17.64
C ASN A 63 -17.22 -22.82 17.69
N ASN A 64 -17.45 -21.51 17.73
CA ASN A 64 -16.40 -20.50 17.53
C ASN A 64 -15.34 -20.51 18.63
N GLU A 65 -15.76 -20.55 19.90
CA GLU A 65 -14.83 -20.57 21.06
C GLU A 65 -13.95 -21.84 21.06
N ASP A 66 -14.56 -23.00 20.78
CA ASP A 66 -13.84 -24.28 20.69
C ASP A 66 -12.84 -24.27 19.53
N LEU A 67 -13.22 -23.72 18.36
CA LEU A 67 -12.33 -23.58 17.22
C LEU A 67 -11.13 -22.68 17.53
N LEU A 68 -11.37 -21.49 18.07
CA LEU A 68 -10.29 -20.54 18.40
C LEU A 68 -9.37 -21.10 19.49
N THR A 69 -9.92 -21.79 20.47
CA THR A 69 -9.15 -22.50 21.52
C THR A 69 -8.30 -23.60 20.89
N LYS A 70 -8.86 -24.42 20.01
CA LYS A 70 -8.12 -25.48 19.30
C LYS A 70 -7.01 -24.92 18.43
N ALA A 71 -7.30 -23.86 17.65
CA ALA A 71 -6.32 -23.19 16.80
C ALA A 71 -5.17 -22.59 17.64
N THR A 72 -5.49 -21.89 18.74
CA THR A 72 -4.51 -21.33 19.69
C THR A 72 -3.61 -22.40 20.29
N ASN A 73 -4.19 -23.51 20.74
CA ASN A 73 -3.43 -24.63 21.32
C ASN A 73 -2.57 -25.32 20.27
N THR A 74 -3.07 -25.45 19.04
CA THR A 74 -2.30 -26.02 17.92
C THR A 74 -1.13 -25.11 17.55
N ALA A 75 -1.32 -23.77 17.50
CA ALA A 75 -0.25 -22.81 17.28
C ALA A 75 0.89 -22.97 18.29
N LYS A 76 0.55 -23.05 19.57
CA LYS A 76 1.53 -23.29 20.66
C LYS A 76 2.24 -24.63 20.53
N ARG A 77 1.49 -25.70 20.30
CA ARG A 77 2.01 -27.07 20.20
C ARG A 77 2.95 -27.23 19.03
N CYS A 78 2.56 -26.69 17.86
CA CYS A 78 3.33 -26.80 16.62
C CYS A 78 4.36 -25.68 16.46
N LYS A 79 4.32 -24.65 17.30
CA LYS A 79 5.11 -23.41 17.12
C LYS A 79 4.94 -22.79 15.74
N SER A 80 3.70 -22.78 15.23
CA SER A 80 3.34 -22.36 13.90
C SER A 80 2.47 -21.12 13.92
N LEU A 81 2.55 -20.29 12.87
CA LEU A 81 1.53 -19.28 12.60
C LEU A 81 0.26 -19.98 12.14
N ILE A 82 -0.90 -19.58 12.67
CA ILE A 82 -2.19 -20.12 12.20
C ILE A 82 -3.07 -18.98 11.69
N PHE A 83 -3.62 -19.18 10.48
CA PHE A 83 -4.64 -18.33 9.93
C PHE A 83 -5.95 -19.12 9.86
N VAL A 84 -6.96 -18.67 10.62
CA VAL A 84 -8.26 -19.32 10.73
C VAL A 84 -9.38 -18.33 10.46
N ASN A 85 -10.30 -18.69 9.58
CA ASN A 85 -11.46 -17.87 9.31
C ASN A 85 -12.71 -18.46 9.98
N CYS A 86 -13.44 -17.60 10.70
CA CYS A 86 -14.67 -17.91 11.41
C CYS A 86 -15.46 -16.63 11.72
N GLY A 87 -16.63 -16.78 12.33
CA GLY A 87 -17.46 -15.66 12.78
C GLY A 87 -16.79 -14.87 13.92
N TYR A 88 -16.92 -13.56 13.91
CA TYR A 88 -16.58 -12.68 15.04
C TYR A 88 -17.85 -12.00 15.54
N MET A 89 -18.26 -12.34 16.75
CA MET A 89 -19.45 -11.77 17.37
C MET A 89 -19.21 -10.33 17.80
N THR A 90 -20.09 -9.41 17.37
CA THR A 90 -20.14 -8.00 17.79
C THR A 90 -21.53 -7.67 18.34
N GLU A 91 -21.70 -6.47 18.89
CA GLU A 91 -23.03 -5.98 19.31
C GLU A 91 -24.00 -5.84 18.15
N GLN A 92 -23.51 -5.57 16.94
CA GLN A 92 -24.29 -5.39 15.72
C GLN A 92 -24.56 -6.70 14.97
N GLY A 93 -23.83 -7.77 15.28
CA GLY A 93 -23.95 -9.05 14.60
C GLY A 93 -22.63 -9.80 14.44
N ILE A 94 -22.58 -10.72 13.49
CA ILE A 94 -21.39 -11.50 13.18
C ILE A 94 -20.64 -10.86 12.02
N ARG A 95 -19.30 -10.81 12.12
CA ARG A 95 -18.39 -10.44 11.01
C ARG A 95 -17.65 -11.68 10.52
N ASN A 96 -17.53 -11.83 9.20
CA ASN A 96 -16.66 -12.85 8.59
C ASN A 96 -15.20 -12.43 8.78
N THR A 97 -14.44 -13.20 9.56
CA THR A 97 -13.14 -12.75 10.08
C THR A 97 -12.07 -13.82 9.94
N THR A 98 -10.93 -13.44 9.36
CA THR A 98 -9.71 -14.26 9.40
C THR A 98 -8.81 -13.77 10.53
N TYR A 99 -8.54 -14.65 11.49
CA TYR A 99 -7.64 -14.42 12.61
C TYR A 99 -6.23 -14.85 12.24
N ALA A 100 -5.24 -14.04 12.62
CA ALA A 100 -3.83 -14.41 12.62
C ALA A 100 -3.40 -14.71 14.05
N ILE A 101 -2.92 -15.92 14.29
CA ILE A 101 -2.46 -16.41 15.59
C ILE A 101 -0.96 -16.70 15.48
N ASP A 102 -0.17 -16.11 16.39
CA ASP A 102 1.27 -16.32 16.44
C ASP A 102 1.67 -17.66 17.05
N ARG A 103 2.98 -17.95 17.06
CA ARG A 103 3.57 -19.21 17.56
C ARG A 103 3.35 -19.42 19.07
N ASP A 104 3.06 -18.36 19.81
CA ASP A 104 2.72 -18.39 21.24
C ASP A 104 1.21 -18.53 21.48
N GLY A 105 0.42 -18.64 20.41
CA GLY A 105 -1.02 -18.76 20.43
C GLY A 105 -1.74 -17.44 20.74
N LYS A 106 -1.12 -16.30 20.50
CA LYS A 106 -1.73 -14.99 20.66
C LYS A 106 -2.34 -14.54 19.34
N VAL A 107 -3.55 -14.00 19.39
CA VAL A 107 -4.15 -13.31 18.23
C VAL A 107 -3.40 -11.99 18.00
N VAL A 108 -2.69 -11.90 16.88
CA VAL A 108 -1.89 -10.73 16.50
C VAL A 108 -2.53 -9.90 15.39
N GLY A 109 -3.61 -10.39 14.78
CA GLY A 109 -4.35 -9.66 13.77
C GLY A 109 -5.72 -10.26 13.45
N LYS A 110 -6.60 -9.42 12.88
CA LYS A 110 -7.94 -9.81 12.40
C LYS A 110 -8.19 -9.12 11.08
N TYR A 111 -8.46 -9.89 10.04
CA TYR A 111 -8.94 -9.37 8.77
C TYR A 111 -10.45 -9.60 8.66
N PHE A 112 -11.21 -8.57 8.38
CA PHE A 112 -12.63 -8.67 8.06
C PHE A 112 -12.80 -8.74 6.55
N LYS A 113 -13.60 -9.67 6.06
CA LYS A 113 -13.86 -9.87 4.63
C LYS A 113 -14.30 -8.56 3.96
N ALA A 114 -13.55 -8.10 2.96
CA ALA A 114 -13.79 -6.78 2.34
C ALA A 114 -15.08 -6.75 1.50
N HIS A 115 -15.43 -7.88 0.86
CA HIS A 115 -16.60 -8.00 0.02
C HIS A 115 -17.51 -9.13 0.53
N PRO A 116 -18.46 -8.85 1.44
CA PRO A 116 -19.45 -9.83 1.84
C PRO A 116 -20.30 -10.27 0.63
N ALA A 117 -20.54 -11.58 0.50
CA ALA A 117 -21.38 -12.11 -0.56
C ALA A 117 -22.87 -11.73 -0.35
N PRO A 118 -23.70 -11.69 -1.40
CA PRO A 118 -25.12 -11.34 -1.26
C PRO A 118 -25.87 -12.18 -0.21
N SER A 119 -25.55 -13.46 -0.05
CA SER A 119 -26.13 -14.32 1.00
C SER A 119 -25.66 -13.93 2.41
N GLU A 120 -24.46 -13.39 2.55
CA GLU A 120 -23.95 -12.92 3.85
C GLU A 120 -24.62 -11.62 4.27
N VAL A 121 -24.93 -10.73 3.31
CA VAL A 121 -25.60 -9.44 3.57
C VAL A 121 -27.11 -9.65 3.86
N SER A 122 -27.76 -10.53 3.10
CA SER A 122 -29.18 -10.80 3.27
C SER A 122 -29.48 -11.44 4.63
N SER A 123 -30.52 -10.99 5.29
CA SER A 123 -31.10 -11.64 6.48
C SER A 123 -32.36 -12.47 6.15
N LEU A 124 -32.71 -12.58 4.86
CA LEU A 124 -33.94 -13.21 4.39
C LEU A 124 -33.66 -14.56 3.72
N GLY A 125 -34.61 -15.49 3.90
CA GLY A 125 -34.55 -16.82 3.30
C GLY A 125 -33.59 -17.80 3.98
N ASP A 126 -33.57 -19.04 3.46
CA ASP A 126 -32.79 -20.13 4.04
C ASP A 126 -31.27 -19.95 3.88
N ASN A 127 -30.84 -19.11 2.95
CA ASN A 127 -29.42 -18.86 2.66
C ASN A 127 -28.90 -17.51 3.19
N GLY A 128 -29.74 -16.71 3.87
CA GLY A 128 -29.35 -15.40 4.37
C GLY A 128 -28.66 -15.48 5.73
N HIS A 129 -27.46 -14.95 5.86
CA HIS A 129 -26.71 -14.94 7.12
C HIS A 129 -26.91 -13.66 7.95
N GLY A 130 -27.24 -12.54 7.31
CA GLY A 130 -27.50 -11.25 7.98
C GLY A 130 -26.32 -10.78 8.83
N LEU A 131 -25.11 -10.79 8.24
CA LEU A 131 -23.90 -10.35 8.91
C LEU A 131 -23.92 -8.85 9.19
N ASP A 132 -23.13 -8.42 10.16
CA ASP A 132 -22.71 -7.03 10.28
C ASP A 132 -21.72 -6.73 9.14
N VAL A 133 -22.14 -5.89 8.20
CA VAL A 133 -21.35 -5.50 7.01
C VAL A 133 -20.93 -4.04 7.03
N GLN A 134 -21.26 -3.30 8.09
CA GLN A 134 -20.98 -1.85 8.15
C GLN A 134 -19.48 -1.56 8.13
N TYR A 135 -18.67 -2.46 8.69
CA TYR A 135 -17.20 -2.37 8.63
C TYR A 135 -16.64 -2.31 7.21
N SER A 136 -17.35 -2.85 6.19
CA SER A 136 -16.88 -2.82 4.80
C SER A 136 -16.78 -1.41 4.23
N TYR A 137 -17.47 -0.45 4.85
CA TYR A 137 -17.37 0.97 4.52
C TYR A 137 -16.31 1.72 5.35
N GLU A 138 -15.80 1.09 6.41
CA GLU A 138 -14.77 1.66 7.29
C GLU A 138 -13.35 1.40 6.75
N TYR A 139 -13.17 0.40 5.85
CA TYR A 139 -11.87 0.03 5.29
C TYR A 139 -11.57 0.76 3.99
N ASN A 140 -10.78 1.82 4.08
CA ASN A 140 -10.24 2.51 2.91
C ASN A 140 -8.92 1.91 2.41
N GLU A 141 -8.30 1.02 3.20
CA GLU A 141 -6.95 0.50 2.96
C GLU A 141 -6.94 -1.03 3.00
N PRO A 142 -6.10 -1.70 2.17
CA PRO A 142 -5.91 -3.13 2.26
C PRO A 142 -5.28 -3.47 3.62
N TYR A 143 -5.81 -4.52 4.26
CA TYR A 143 -5.25 -5.00 5.50
C TYR A 143 -3.98 -5.80 5.22
N VAL A 144 -2.87 -5.38 5.78
CA VAL A 144 -1.56 -6.05 5.71
C VAL A 144 -1.01 -6.27 7.10
N LEU A 145 -0.53 -7.47 7.36
CA LEU A 145 0.08 -7.84 8.63
C LEU A 145 1.51 -8.31 8.41
N GLU A 146 2.46 -7.69 9.08
CA GLU A 146 3.85 -8.13 9.06
C GLU A 146 4.16 -8.98 10.29
N ILE A 147 4.55 -10.24 10.06
CA ILE A 147 4.97 -11.19 11.11
C ILE A 147 6.29 -11.79 10.68
N GLU A 148 7.31 -11.74 11.57
CA GLU A 148 8.65 -12.30 11.35
C GLU A 148 9.30 -11.80 10.03
N GLY A 149 9.05 -10.53 9.68
CA GLY A 149 9.57 -9.91 8.47
C GLY A 149 8.88 -10.34 7.17
N ILE A 150 7.78 -11.09 7.25
CA ILE A 150 6.95 -11.50 6.11
C ILE A 150 5.67 -10.68 6.10
N ARG A 151 5.36 -10.08 4.96
CA ARG A 151 4.16 -9.26 4.75
C ARG A 151 3.04 -10.12 4.17
N PHE A 152 1.98 -10.31 4.98
CA PHE A 152 0.80 -11.07 4.62
C PHE A 152 -0.33 -10.13 4.19
N GLY A 153 -0.91 -10.37 3.01
CA GLY A 153 -2.19 -9.82 2.59
C GLY A 153 -3.30 -10.87 2.73
N PHE A 154 -4.56 -10.44 2.71
CA PHE A 154 -5.69 -11.32 3.01
C PHE A 154 -6.79 -11.20 1.97
N LEU A 155 -7.40 -12.32 1.60
CA LEU A 155 -8.59 -12.41 0.77
C LEU A 155 -9.50 -13.52 1.31
N THR A 156 -10.81 -13.28 1.31
CA THR A 156 -11.79 -14.28 1.73
C THR A 156 -12.86 -14.50 0.66
N CYS A 157 -12.92 -15.70 0.07
CA CYS A 157 -13.98 -16.18 -0.80
C CYS A 157 -14.40 -15.18 -1.90
N TYR A 158 -15.46 -14.41 -1.69
CA TYR A 158 -15.98 -13.45 -2.66
C TYR A 158 -14.98 -12.33 -3.01
N ASP A 159 -14.00 -12.03 -2.14
CA ASP A 159 -12.93 -11.07 -2.41
C ASP A 159 -12.10 -11.44 -3.65
N PHE A 160 -12.02 -12.72 -4.01
CA PHE A 160 -11.25 -13.21 -5.14
C PHE A 160 -11.80 -12.80 -6.52
N TYR A 161 -13.04 -12.32 -6.59
CA TYR A 161 -13.61 -11.87 -7.87
C TYR A 161 -13.25 -10.43 -8.22
N PHE A 162 -12.76 -9.64 -7.26
CA PHE A 162 -12.55 -8.20 -7.44
C PHE A 162 -11.07 -7.90 -7.71
N TYR A 163 -10.76 -7.63 -8.98
CA TYR A 163 -9.41 -7.24 -9.40
C TYR A 163 -8.88 -6.06 -8.59
N GLU A 164 -9.71 -5.08 -8.31
CA GLU A 164 -9.36 -3.90 -7.53
C GLU A 164 -8.84 -4.24 -6.13
N ASN A 165 -9.38 -5.27 -5.51
CA ASN A 165 -8.99 -5.69 -4.16
C ASN A 165 -7.55 -6.22 -4.16
N PHE A 166 -7.22 -7.16 -5.03
CA PHE A 166 -5.85 -7.67 -5.09
C PHE A 166 -4.86 -6.70 -5.74
N ALA A 167 -5.31 -5.79 -6.60
CA ALA A 167 -4.49 -4.69 -7.07
C ALA A 167 -4.08 -3.74 -5.92
N LYS A 168 -4.98 -3.44 -4.98
CA LYS A 168 -4.67 -2.69 -3.76
C LYS A 168 -3.67 -3.44 -2.87
N ILE A 169 -3.90 -4.73 -2.65
CA ILE A 169 -2.98 -5.58 -1.85
C ILE A 169 -1.58 -5.60 -2.49
N ALA A 170 -1.48 -5.67 -3.82
CA ALA A 170 -0.20 -5.67 -4.52
C ALA A 170 0.63 -4.42 -4.25
N LYS A 171 0.00 -3.23 -4.14
CA LYS A 171 0.68 -1.98 -3.79
C LYS A 171 1.39 -2.03 -2.44
N GLU A 172 0.93 -2.86 -1.54
CA GLU A 172 1.51 -3.03 -0.22
C GLU A 172 2.80 -3.87 -0.24
N ASN A 173 3.30 -4.27 -1.41
CA ASN A 173 4.50 -5.07 -1.57
C ASN A 173 4.50 -6.32 -0.66
N ILE A 174 3.40 -7.06 -0.70
CA ILE A 174 3.22 -8.26 0.11
C ILE A 174 4.05 -9.43 -0.40
N ASP A 175 4.37 -10.35 0.50
CA ASP A 175 5.10 -11.59 0.18
C ASP A 175 4.14 -12.75 -0.06
N VAL A 176 3.10 -12.84 0.74
CA VAL A 176 2.16 -13.96 0.77
C VAL A 176 0.72 -13.46 0.92
N ILE A 177 -0.18 -14.00 0.13
CA ILE A 177 -1.63 -13.82 0.27
C ILE A 177 -2.19 -15.02 1.02
N ILE A 178 -2.88 -14.77 2.13
CA ILE A 178 -3.67 -15.77 2.85
C ILE A 178 -5.08 -15.76 2.28
N GLY A 179 -5.52 -16.89 1.74
CA GLY A 179 -6.83 -17.09 1.16
C GLY A 179 -7.68 -18.08 1.96
N CYS A 180 -8.76 -17.61 2.59
CA CYS A 180 -9.75 -18.48 3.22
C CYS A 180 -11.00 -18.52 2.34
N SER A 181 -11.47 -19.69 1.93
CA SER A 181 -12.46 -19.77 0.86
C SER A 181 -13.53 -20.85 1.08
N LEU A 182 -14.76 -20.53 0.62
CA LEU A 182 -15.89 -21.43 0.51
C LEU A 182 -16.65 -21.16 -0.81
N GLN A 183 -15.91 -21.10 -1.93
CA GLN A 183 -16.44 -20.83 -3.28
C GLN A 183 -17.09 -22.11 -3.85
N ARG A 184 -18.31 -22.42 -3.39
CA ARG A 184 -18.99 -23.71 -3.65
C ARG A 184 -19.42 -23.93 -5.10
N THR A 185 -19.61 -22.87 -5.85
CA THR A 185 -20.16 -22.92 -7.22
C THR A 185 -19.09 -22.82 -8.31
N ASP A 186 -17.86 -22.44 -7.96
CA ASP A 186 -16.78 -22.31 -8.92
C ASP A 186 -16.18 -23.67 -9.27
N THR A 187 -15.98 -23.89 -10.56
CA THR A 187 -15.30 -25.09 -11.05
C THR A 187 -13.81 -25.07 -10.68
N HIS A 188 -13.20 -26.24 -10.61
CA HIS A 188 -11.75 -26.35 -10.35
C HIS A 188 -10.92 -25.56 -11.36
N GLU A 189 -11.37 -25.50 -12.63
CA GLU A 189 -10.70 -24.72 -13.67
C GLU A 189 -10.81 -23.20 -13.40
N ALA A 190 -12.01 -22.70 -13.06
CA ALA A 190 -12.23 -21.30 -12.73
C ALA A 190 -11.38 -20.88 -11.53
N LEU A 191 -11.34 -21.70 -10.47
CA LEU A 191 -10.49 -21.45 -9.30
C LEU A 191 -9.00 -21.43 -9.66
N SER A 192 -8.54 -22.36 -10.51
CA SER A 192 -7.15 -22.38 -10.97
C SER A 192 -6.79 -21.11 -11.74
N ILE A 193 -7.66 -20.66 -12.66
CA ILE A 193 -7.45 -19.44 -13.44
C ILE A 193 -7.34 -18.22 -12.52
N ILE A 194 -8.32 -18.02 -11.62
CA ILE A 194 -8.34 -16.88 -10.71
C ILE A 194 -7.09 -16.86 -9.83
N ASN A 195 -6.77 -17.99 -9.20
CA ASN A 195 -5.66 -18.10 -8.26
C ASN A 195 -4.29 -17.87 -8.94
N LYS A 196 -4.07 -18.44 -10.12
CA LYS A 196 -2.84 -18.25 -10.90
C LYS A 196 -2.69 -16.81 -11.39
N PHE A 197 -3.77 -16.22 -11.90
CA PHE A 197 -3.78 -14.83 -12.32
C PHE A 197 -3.46 -13.89 -11.15
N LEU A 198 -4.05 -14.11 -9.98
CA LEU A 198 -3.76 -13.35 -8.77
C LEU A 198 -2.27 -13.37 -8.42
N CYS A 199 -1.67 -14.57 -8.31
CA CYS A 199 -0.25 -14.71 -7.98
C CYS A 199 0.66 -14.06 -9.03
N TYR A 200 0.38 -14.31 -10.30
CA TYR A 200 1.16 -13.79 -11.41
C TYR A 200 1.10 -12.27 -11.49
N ASN A 201 -0.08 -11.68 -11.24
CA ASN A 201 -0.28 -10.23 -11.31
C ASN A 201 0.30 -9.49 -10.10
N THR A 202 0.17 -10.06 -8.89
CA THR A 202 0.67 -9.45 -7.65
C THR A 202 2.13 -9.78 -7.36
N ASN A 203 2.71 -10.75 -8.06
CA ASN A 203 4.05 -11.29 -7.80
C ASN A 203 4.24 -11.78 -6.36
N ALA A 204 3.20 -12.37 -5.77
CA ALA A 204 3.17 -12.90 -4.41
C ALA A 204 2.74 -14.37 -4.39
N TYR A 205 3.11 -15.12 -3.35
CA TYR A 205 2.55 -16.44 -3.10
C TYR A 205 1.07 -16.33 -2.70
N LEU A 206 0.27 -17.33 -3.07
CA LEU A 206 -1.06 -17.55 -2.52
C LEU A 206 -1.05 -18.86 -1.73
N ILE A 207 -1.49 -18.80 -0.47
CA ILE A 207 -1.81 -19.96 0.36
C ILE A 207 -3.31 -19.95 0.58
N ARG A 208 -4.03 -20.80 -0.17
CA ARG A 208 -5.49 -20.85 -0.16
C ARG A 208 -6.00 -22.13 0.49
N ALA A 209 -6.80 -22.00 1.54
CA ALA A 209 -7.53 -23.12 2.14
C ALA A 209 -9.01 -23.05 1.77
N SER A 210 -9.61 -24.20 1.50
CA SER A 210 -11.02 -24.38 1.15
C SER A 210 -11.56 -25.67 1.77
N VAL A 211 -12.80 -26.05 1.45
CA VAL A 211 -13.43 -27.26 1.95
C VAL A 211 -13.67 -28.26 0.83
N SER A 212 -13.73 -29.55 1.14
CA SER A 212 -14.12 -30.60 0.19
C SER A 212 -15.63 -30.81 0.22
N LEU A 213 -16.26 -30.79 -0.95
CA LEU A 213 -17.67 -31.17 -1.13
C LEU A 213 -17.84 -32.66 -1.50
N GLY A 214 -16.76 -33.44 -1.37
CA GLY A 214 -16.73 -34.88 -1.68
C GLY A 214 -15.97 -35.22 -2.97
N GLU A 215 -15.57 -36.49 -3.10
CA GLU A 215 -14.64 -37.00 -4.11
C GLU A 215 -15.07 -36.70 -5.57
N ASN A 216 -16.37 -36.68 -5.83
CA ASN A 216 -16.91 -36.50 -7.17
C ASN A 216 -17.28 -35.02 -7.49
N SER A 217 -17.02 -34.08 -6.60
CA SER A 217 -17.35 -32.68 -6.86
C SER A 217 -16.50 -32.12 -7.99
N GLN A 218 -17.13 -31.32 -8.87
CA GLN A 218 -16.43 -30.59 -9.92
C GLN A 218 -16.23 -29.11 -9.53
N THR A 219 -16.67 -28.74 -8.33
CA THR A 219 -16.63 -27.37 -7.81
C THR A 219 -16.06 -27.33 -6.41
N CYS A 220 -15.67 -26.15 -5.97
CA CYS A 220 -15.07 -25.90 -4.65
C CYS A 220 -13.72 -26.62 -4.45
N GLY A 221 -13.34 -26.94 -3.21
CA GLY A 221 -12.06 -27.60 -2.93
C GLY A 221 -10.86 -26.78 -3.38
N CYS A 222 -9.88 -27.48 -3.95
CA CYS A 222 -8.66 -26.88 -4.48
C CYS A 222 -7.89 -26.04 -3.47
N SER A 223 -7.81 -26.50 -2.19
CA SER A 223 -6.84 -25.95 -1.26
C SER A 223 -5.45 -26.06 -1.86
N SER A 224 -4.75 -24.95 -1.99
CA SER A 224 -3.55 -24.88 -2.83
C SER A 224 -2.52 -23.87 -2.32
N VAL A 225 -1.27 -24.11 -2.73
CA VAL A 225 -0.18 -23.14 -2.62
C VAL A 225 0.34 -22.86 -4.03
N ILE A 226 0.36 -21.59 -4.41
CA ILE A 226 0.71 -21.15 -5.77
C ILE A 226 1.83 -20.14 -5.69
N SER A 227 2.84 -20.31 -6.55
CA SER A 227 4.03 -19.43 -6.61
C SER A 227 3.75 -18.09 -7.31
N PRO A 228 4.61 -17.08 -7.14
CA PRO A 228 4.49 -15.80 -7.85
C PRO A 228 4.46 -15.90 -9.37
N LYS A 229 4.96 -16.99 -9.98
CA LYS A 229 4.89 -17.23 -11.42
C LYS A 229 3.66 -18.01 -11.86
N GLY A 230 2.72 -18.32 -10.95
CA GLY A 230 1.48 -19.02 -11.22
C GLY A 230 1.60 -20.55 -11.26
N GLU A 231 2.67 -21.14 -10.70
CA GLU A 231 2.80 -22.59 -10.59
C GLU A 231 2.06 -23.10 -9.35
N GLU A 232 1.22 -24.11 -9.52
CA GLU A 232 0.62 -24.84 -8.40
C GLU A 232 1.68 -25.76 -7.79
N ILE A 233 2.15 -25.41 -6.58
CA ILE A 233 3.11 -26.24 -5.83
C ILE A 233 2.38 -27.42 -5.20
N ILE A 234 1.16 -27.19 -4.72
CA ILE A 234 0.25 -28.20 -4.23
C ILE A 234 -1.20 -27.79 -4.53
N ASN A 235 -2.05 -28.78 -4.78
CA ASN A 235 -3.49 -28.62 -4.94
C ASN A 235 -4.18 -29.91 -4.49
N LEU A 236 -5.01 -29.83 -3.45
CA LEU A 236 -5.74 -30.97 -2.89
C LEU A 236 -6.98 -31.37 -3.70
N LYS A 237 -7.39 -30.57 -4.68
CA LYS A 237 -8.64 -30.80 -5.44
C LYS A 237 -9.80 -31.12 -4.50
N ASN A 238 -10.29 -32.38 -4.49
CA ASN A 238 -11.38 -32.84 -3.64
C ASN A 238 -10.93 -33.57 -2.37
N ASP A 239 -9.63 -33.83 -2.20
CA ASP A 239 -9.15 -34.65 -1.12
C ASP A 239 -9.32 -33.97 0.24
N VAL A 240 -9.94 -34.65 1.20
CA VAL A 240 -9.97 -34.21 2.58
C VAL A 240 -8.62 -34.50 3.24
N GLY A 241 -7.97 -33.49 3.81
CA GLY A 241 -6.67 -33.71 4.44
C GLY A 241 -5.79 -32.46 4.56
N LEU A 242 -4.49 -32.73 4.66
CA LEU A 242 -3.44 -31.75 4.79
C LEU A 242 -2.63 -31.66 3.50
N GLY A 243 -2.51 -30.46 2.95
CA GLY A 243 -1.59 -30.15 1.85
C GLY A 243 -0.33 -29.50 2.39
N ILE A 244 0.83 -30.16 2.26
CA ILE A 244 2.08 -29.70 2.84
C ILE A 244 3.12 -29.47 1.76
N CYS A 245 3.77 -28.27 1.76
CA CYS A 245 4.87 -27.95 0.86
C CYS A 245 5.85 -26.97 1.50
N ASN A 246 6.99 -26.76 0.83
CA ASN A 246 7.98 -25.74 1.23
C ASN A 246 7.97 -24.58 0.24
N ILE A 247 8.05 -23.36 0.75
CA ILE A 247 8.23 -22.13 -0.03
C ILE A 247 9.33 -21.26 0.58
N ASN A 248 9.91 -20.38 -0.23
CA ASN A 248 10.63 -19.22 0.26
C ASN A 248 9.74 -17.98 0.07
N PRO A 249 9.10 -17.42 1.12
CA PRO A 249 8.10 -16.37 0.98
C PRO A 249 8.66 -15.09 0.33
N LYS A 250 9.98 -14.91 0.32
CA LYS A 250 10.64 -13.76 -0.30
C LYS A 250 10.93 -13.94 -1.80
N ASP A 251 10.72 -15.13 -2.35
CA ASP A 251 10.91 -15.34 -3.78
C ASP A 251 9.89 -14.55 -4.59
N LYS A 252 10.39 -13.90 -5.63
CA LYS A 252 9.62 -13.16 -6.60
C LYS A 252 9.88 -13.70 -8.00
N TYR A 253 8.92 -13.55 -8.91
CA TYR A 253 9.11 -13.93 -10.30
C TYR A 253 9.79 -12.82 -11.09
N TYR A 254 10.89 -13.15 -11.73
CA TYR A 254 11.68 -12.27 -12.59
C TYR A 254 11.64 -12.77 -14.02
N LYS A 255 11.53 -11.87 -14.99
CA LYS A 255 11.59 -12.19 -16.41
C LYS A 255 12.30 -11.09 -17.21
N PRO A 256 12.82 -11.39 -18.43
CA PRO A 256 13.33 -10.36 -19.32
C PRO A 256 12.23 -9.35 -19.68
N ALA A 257 12.55 -8.07 -19.61
CA ALA A 257 11.67 -6.99 -20.03
C ALA A 257 11.66 -6.86 -21.55
N GLY A 258 10.81 -7.65 -22.22
CA GLY A 258 10.78 -7.77 -23.68
C GLY A 258 11.90 -8.67 -24.22
N HIS A 259 12.05 -8.69 -25.55
CA HIS A 259 13.09 -9.47 -26.22
C HIS A 259 14.47 -8.92 -25.88
N MET A 260 15.34 -9.75 -25.33
CA MET A 260 16.71 -9.41 -24.89
C MET A 260 16.80 -8.27 -23.86
N GLY A 261 15.71 -7.89 -23.20
CA GLY A 261 15.70 -6.90 -22.14
C GLY A 261 16.37 -7.39 -20.85
N ARG A 262 16.72 -6.45 -19.95
CA ARG A 262 17.22 -6.81 -18.63
C ARG A 262 16.19 -7.60 -17.83
N LEU A 263 16.66 -8.43 -16.92
CA LEU A 263 15.81 -9.14 -15.98
C LEU A 263 15.15 -8.14 -15.02
N LYS A 264 13.82 -8.19 -14.93
CA LYS A 264 13.01 -7.37 -14.02
C LYS A 264 12.03 -8.24 -13.25
N SER A 265 11.62 -7.79 -12.07
CA SER A 265 10.48 -8.39 -11.41
C SER A 265 9.24 -8.24 -12.30
N HIS A 266 8.40 -9.24 -12.35
CA HIS A 266 7.20 -9.19 -13.19
C HIS A 266 6.25 -8.05 -12.78
N TYR A 267 6.22 -7.75 -11.50
CA TYR A 267 5.50 -6.62 -10.94
C TYR A 267 5.98 -5.28 -11.53
N GLU A 268 7.30 -5.00 -11.53
CA GLU A 268 7.87 -3.79 -12.13
C GLU A 268 7.54 -3.69 -13.62
N TYR A 269 7.60 -4.82 -14.34
CA TYR A 269 7.29 -4.86 -15.77
C TYR A 269 5.84 -4.44 -16.08
N ILE A 270 4.88 -4.88 -15.27
CA ILE A 270 3.47 -4.49 -15.40
C ILE A 270 3.31 -3.01 -15.06
N GLU A 271 3.89 -2.57 -13.94
CA GLU A 271 3.66 -1.23 -13.41
C GLU A 271 4.24 -0.13 -14.30
N GLU A 272 5.40 -0.36 -14.91
CA GLU A 272 5.99 0.56 -15.89
C GLU A 272 5.08 0.84 -17.10
N GLY A 273 4.25 -0.15 -17.47
CA GLY A 273 3.30 -0.05 -18.58
C GLY A 273 1.95 0.57 -18.22
N ARG A 274 1.66 0.74 -16.93
CA ARG A 274 0.35 1.24 -16.49
C ARG A 274 0.09 2.66 -16.93
N ARG A 275 -1.19 2.93 -17.24
CA ARG A 275 -1.70 4.24 -17.62
C ARG A 275 -2.99 4.51 -16.84
N PRO A 276 -2.91 4.81 -15.52
CA PRO A 276 -4.07 4.92 -14.64
C PRO A 276 -5.13 5.90 -15.15
N TRP A 277 -4.72 6.96 -15.80
CA TRP A 277 -5.62 7.97 -16.39
C TRP A 277 -6.49 7.47 -17.56
N LEU A 278 -6.18 6.30 -18.13
CA LEU A 278 -6.99 5.68 -19.21
C LEU A 278 -8.00 4.66 -18.69
N TYR A 279 -7.84 4.21 -17.45
CA TYR A 279 -8.68 3.23 -16.82
C TYR A 279 -8.77 3.51 -15.32
N ARG A 280 -9.16 2.57 -14.51
CA ARG A 280 -9.30 2.79 -13.05
C ARG A 280 -7.97 3.14 -12.38
N ASN A 281 -8.01 4.02 -11.39
CA ASN A 281 -6.89 4.40 -10.56
C ASN A 281 -6.56 3.30 -9.53
N ALA A 282 -6.36 2.07 -9.97
CA ALA A 282 -6.06 0.95 -9.11
C ALA A 282 -4.93 0.10 -9.68
N GLY A 283 -4.27 -0.65 -8.82
CA GLY A 283 -3.25 -1.61 -9.18
C GLY A 283 -1.91 -1.38 -8.51
N PRO A 284 -0.97 -2.31 -8.72
CA PRO A 284 0.30 -2.29 -8.03
C PRO A 284 1.18 -1.09 -8.42
N CYS A 285 1.98 -0.63 -7.48
CA CYS A 285 3.00 0.41 -7.69
C CYS A 285 4.39 -0.20 -7.78
N VAL A 286 5.24 0.35 -8.66
CA VAL A 286 6.65 -0.05 -8.76
C VAL A 286 7.44 0.41 -7.55
N VAL A 287 7.19 1.64 -7.11
CA VAL A 287 7.87 2.24 -5.96
C VAL A 287 7.06 1.95 -4.70
N PRO A 288 7.66 1.33 -3.67
CA PRO A 288 7.03 1.21 -2.36
C PRO A 288 6.67 2.60 -1.82
N TYR A 289 5.53 2.72 -1.15
CA TYR A 289 5.13 3.98 -0.55
C TYR A 289 6.05 4.38 0.62
N ASP A 290 5.99 5.64 1.01
CA ASP A 290 6.96 6.30 1.87
C ASP A 290 7.24 5.57 3.21
N ASN A 291 6.22 5.04 3.86
CA ASN A 291 6.38 4.32 5.13
C ASN A 291 7.05 2.92 5.01
N VAL A 292 7.25 2.41 3.79
CA VAL A 292 7.97 1.15 3.53
C VAL A 292 9.37 1.39 2.99
N MET A 293 9.60 2.54 2.38
CA MET A 293 10.91 2.90 1.85
C MET A 293 11.92 3.10 2.97
N LYS A 294 13.13 2.66 2.71
CA LYS A 294 14.23 2.82 3.67
C LYS A 294 14.74 4.26 3.69
N TYR A 295 15.16 4.65 4.87
CA TYR A 295 15.91 5.88 5.12
C TYR A 295 17.36 5.55 5.50
N PRO A 296 18.33 6.44 5.34
CA PRO A 296 18.18 7.79 4.78
C PRO A 296 18.08 7.79 3.24
N ARG A 297 17.58 8.91 2.66
CA ARG A 297 17.50 9.11 1.21
C ARG A 297 17.70 10.55 0.78
N LEU A 298 17.91 10.76 -0.53
CA LEU A 298 17.98 12.09 -1.14
C LEU A 298 16.67 12.46 -1.80
N CYS A 299 16.31 13.74 -1.70
CA CYS A 299 15.23 14.37 -2.44
C CYS A 299 15.81 15.37 -3.44
N ALA A 300 15.50 15.23 -4.72
CA ALA A 300 15.92 16.17 -5.76
C ALA A 300 15.04 17.42 -5.70
N HIS A 301 15.59 18.52 -5.16
CA HIS A 301 14.91 19.78 -4.95
C HIS A 301 14.60 20.48 -6.28
N ARG A 302 13.32 20.63 -6.59
CA ARG A 302 12.79 21.08 -7.91
C ARG A 302 13.29 20.23 -9.07
N GLY A 303 13.55 18.93 -8.82
CA GLY A 303 14.23 18.04 -9.73
C GLY A 303 15.75 18.18 -9.69
N PHE A 304 16.47 17.75 -10.74
CA PHE A 304 17.93 17.93 -10.86
C PHE A 304 18.22 19.34 -11.43
N SER A 305 18.04 20.36 -10.61
CA SER A 305 17.96 21.76 -11.01
C SER A 305 19.32 22.39 -11.36
N THR A 306 20.45 21.73 -11.10
CA THR A 306 21.77 22.17 -11.58
C THR A 306 22.05 21.79 -13.03
N VAL A 307 21.32 20.86 -13.62
CA VAL A 307 21.54 20.39 -15.02
C VAL A 307 20.36 20.68 -15.94
N ALA A 308 19.18 21.00 -15.38
CA ALA A 308 17.98 21.32 -16.14
C ALA A 308 17.16 22.40 -15.41
N PRO A 309 16.28 23.15 -16.11
CA PRO A 309 15.44 24.16 -15.48
C PRO A 309 14.64 23.58 -14.32
N GLU A 310 14.67 24.26 -13.17
CA GLU A 310 13.92 23.87 -11.98
C GLU A 310 12.41 23.72 -12.27
N ASN A 311 11.72 22.88 -11.49
CA ASN A 311 10.27 22.66 -11.62
C ASN A 311 9.81 22.26 -13.04
N SER A 312 10.67 21.59 -13.82
CA SER A 312 10.38 21.16 -15.19
C SER A 312 10.36 19.65 -15.33
N MET A 313 9.65 19.13 -16.34
CA MET A 313 9.67 17.70 -16.66
C MET A 313 11.07 17.18 -16.98
N VAL A 314 11.95 18.03 -17.49
CA VAL A 314 13.33 17.68 -17.83
C VAL A 314 14.15 17.46 -16.55
N SER A 315 14.03 18.36 -15.55
CA SER A 315 14.74 18.23 -14.28
C SER A 315 14.23 17.03 -13.46
N PHE A 316 12.92 16.79 -13.46
CA PHE A 316 12.32 15.62 -12.79
C PHE A 316 12.77 14.32 -13.47
N GLY A 317 12.68 14.27 -14.80
CA GLY A 317 13.12 13.11 -15.58
C GLY A 317 14.61 12.79 -15.38
N ALA A 318 15.47 13.81 -15.35
CA ALA A 318 16.90 13.66 -15.09
C ALA A 318 17.17 13.08 -13.69
N ALA A 319 16.50 13.60 -12.65
CA ALA A 319 16.62 13.09 -11.29
C ALA A 319 16.20 11.62 -11.18
N VAL A 320 15.03 11.27 -11.72
CA VAL A 320 14.50 9.90 -11.69
C VAL A 320 15.36 8.93 -12.48
N ALA A 321 15.87 9.34 -13.65
CA ALA A 321 16.76 8.53 -14.47
C ALA A 321 18.09 8.22 -13.76
N LEU A 322 18.56 9.09 -12.87
CA LEU A 322 19.75 8.90 -12.04
C LEU A 322 19.45 8.14 -10.72
N GLY A 323 18.23 7.71 -10.51
CA GLY A 323 17.84 6.90 -9.35
C GLY A 323 17.29 7.68 -8.15
N ALA A 324 16.86 8.94 -8.35
CA ALA A 324 16.18 9.68 -7.27
C ALA A 324 14.92 8.94 -6.85
N GLN A 325 14.84 8.64 -5.55
CA GLN A 325 13.68 8.02 -4.93
C GLN A 325 12.61 9.04 -4.52
N GLU A 326 13.02 10.30 -4.39
CA GLU A 326 12.16 11.41 -4.00
C GLU A 326 12.49 12.66 -4.82
N ILE A 327 11.47 13.38 -5.25
CA ILE A 327 11.57 14.70 -5.87
C ILE A 327 10.73 15.71 -5.08
N GLU A 328 11.14 16.95 -5.11
CA GLU A 328 10.35 18.06 -4.56
C GLU A 328 10.01 19.03 -5.68
N PHE A 329 8.83 19.61 -5.63
CA PHE A 329 8.38 20.66 -6.53
C PHE A 329 7.27 21.52 -5.91
N ASP A 330 7.14 22.73 -6.47
CA ASP A 330 6.20 23.74 -6.02
C ASP A 330 4.97 23.79 -6.91
N LEU A 331 3.77 24.00 -6.36
CA LEU A 331 2.51 24.11 -7.11
C LEU A 331 1.83 25.45 -6.87
N TRP A 332 1.45 26.09 -7.99
CA TRP A 332 0.57 27.26 -8.07
C TRP A 332 -0.69 26.92 -8.88
N SER A 333 -1.78 27.66 -8.62
CA SER A 333 -2.97 27.66 -9.46
C SER A 333 -2.92 28.87 -10.41
N THR A 334 -3.19 28.66 -11.70
CA THR A 334 -3.34 29.74 -12.70
C THR A 334 -4.69 30.44 -12.53
N LYS A 335 -4.91 31.52 -13.28
CA LYS A 335 -6.18 32.27 -13.31
C LYS A 335 -7.39 31.40 -13.69
N ASP A 336 -7.20 30.45 -14.60
CA ASP A 336 -8.20 29.48 -15.06
C ASP A 336 -8.12 28.14 -14.32
N ARG A 337 -7.43 28.14 -13.14
CA ARG A 337 -7.37 27.03 -12.18
C ARG A 337 -6.60 25.79 -12.65
N VAL A 338 -5.71 25.93 -13.60
CA VAL A 338 -4.78 24.85 -13.93
C VAL A 338 -3.62 24.85 -12.93
N LEU A 339 -3.34 23.71 -12.31
CA LEU A 339 -2.22 23.56 -11.38
C LEU A 339 -0.91 23.40 -12.16
N VAL A 340 0.05 24.29 -11.93
CA VAL A 340 1.35 24.32 -12.62
C VAL A 340 2.52 24.28 -11.63
N SER A 341 3.66 23.76 -12.10
CA SER A 341 4.86 23.68 -11.27
C SER A 341 5.76 24.88 -11.49
N LEU A 342 5.91 25.71 -10.44
CA LEU A 342 6.69 26.94 -10.46
C LEU A 342 7.06 27.33 -9.02
N HIS A 343 8.29 27.83 -8.78
CA HIS A 343 8.67 28.23 -7.41
C HIS A 343 8.14 29.61 -7.01
N ASP A 344 8.47 30.64 -7.80
CA ASP A 344 8.07 32.01 -7.51
C ASP A 344 6.62 32.26 -7.92
N ASP A 345 5.98 33.23 -7.30
CA ASP A 345 4.68 33.71 -7.76
C ASP A 345 4.79 34.54 -9.08
N THR A 346 6.02 34.92 -9.47
CA THR A 346 6.33 35.72 -10.65
C THR A 346 7.08 34.94 -11.72
N LEU A 347 6.90 35.33 -12.99
CA LEU A 347 7.41 34.63 -14.17
C LEU A 347 8.83 35.01 -14.57
N GLU A 348 9.29 36.19 -14.14
CA GLU A 348 10.48 36.85 -14.66
C GLU A 348 11.79 36.08 -14.46
N ARG A 349 11.95 35.33 -13.39
CA ARG A 349 13.22 34.65 -13.09
C ARG A 349 13.48 33.47 -14.00
N VAL A 350 12.45 32.72 -14.36
CA VAL A 350 12.59 31.43 -15.05
C VAL A 350 12.00 31.42 -16.46
N SER A 351 11.33 32.49 -16.89
CA SER A 351 10.72 32.58 -18.24
C SER A 351 10.94 33.92 -18.90
N ASN A 352 10.50 34.06 -20.15
CA ASN A 352 10.41 35.33 -20.85
C ASN A 352 9.13 36.12 -20.54
N GLY A 353 8.26 35.57 -19.66
CA GLY A 353 7.05 36.22 -19.20
C GLY A 353 7.27 37.25 -18.10
N LYS A 354 6.20 37.98 -17.76
CA LYS A 354 6.16 38.96 -16.68
C LYS A 354 4.87 38.84 -15.90
N GLY A 355 4.92 39.27 -14.64
CA GLY A 355 3.76 39.28 -13.75
C GLY A 355 3.58 37.99 -12.97
N LYS A 356 2.42 37.82 -12.36
CA LYS A 356 2.17 36.72 -11.43
C LYS A 356 1.50 35.55 -12.14
N VAL A 357 1.89 34.33 -11.78
CA VAL A 357 1.38 33.10 -12.40
C VAL A 357 -0.15 32.99 -12.30
N TYR A 358 -0.73 33.41 -11.20
CA TYR A 358 -2.18 33.37 -10.97
C TYR A 358 -2.99 34.49 -11.64
N ASP A 359 -2.32 35.45 -12.31
CA ASP A 359 -2.95 36.47 -13.16
C ASP A 359 -3.08 35.99 -14.62
N HIS A 360 -2.41 34.88 -15.00
CA HIS A 360 -2.40 34.31 -16.34
C HIS A 360 -3.22 33.02 -16.42
N THR A 361 -3.84 32.80 -17.60
CA THR A 361 -4.40 31.49 -17.95
C THR A 361 -3.29 30.51 -18.34
N TYR A 362 -3.57 29.21 -18.31
CA TYR A 362 -2.58 28.22 -18.74
C TYR A 362 -2.19 28.37 -20.21
N ASP A 363 -3.16 28.71 -21.10
CA ASP A 363 -2.90 28.96 -22.51
C ASP A 363 -1.93 30.14 -22.72
N GLU A 364 -2.06 31.23 -21.94
CA GLU A 364 -1.12 32.35 -21.96
C GLU A 364 0.28 31.92 -21.48
N LEU A 365 0.38 31.04 -20.48
CA LEU A 365 1.67 30.51 -20.02
C LEU A 365 2.31 29.56 -21.04
N LEU A 366 1.54 28.87 -21.88
CA LEU A 366 2.06 28.03 -22.96
C LEU A 366 2.76 28.82 -24.09
N GLU A 367 2.46 30.12 -24.25
CA GLU A 367 3.19 30.98 -25.20
C GLU A 367 4.60 31.34 -24.71
N LEU A 368 4.87 31.16 -23.41
CA LEU A 368 6.16 31.51 -22.79
C LEU A 368 7.18 30.39 -22.93
N ASP A 369 8.44 30.76 -22.73
CA ASP A 369 9.60 29.86 -22.73
C ASP A 369 10.21 29.79 -21.33
N PHE A 370 10.24 28.61 -20.76
CA PHE A 370 10.77 28.32 -19.43
C PHE A 370 12.16 27.64 -19.46
N GLY A 371 12.76 27.51 -20.63
CA GLY A 371 14.06 26.85 -20.81
C GLY A 371 15.21 27.75 -21.20
N TYR A 372 14.94 28.80 -21.98
CA TYR A 372 15.99 29.62 -22.61
C TYR A 372 16.91 30.31 -21.58
N LYS A 373 16.38 30.71 -20.42
CA LYS A 373 17.19 31.34 -19.35
C LYS A 373 18.17 30.38 -18.71
N PHE A 374 17.90 29.11 -18.75
CA PHE A 374 18.81 28.09 -18.26
C PHE A 374 19.85 27.72 -19.33
N SER A 375 19.42 27.47 -20.56
CA SER A 375 20.30 27.12 -21.68
C SER A 375 19.56 27.26 -23.00
N GLU A 376 20.24 27.79 -24.05
CA GLU A 376 19.74 27.85 -25.42
C GLU A 376 19.31 26.47 -25.96
N LYS A 377 19.95 25.39 -25.48
CA LYS A 377 19.58 24.01 -25.85
C LYS A 377 18.21 23.58 -25.34
N LEU A 378 17.64 24.30 -24.38
CA LEU A 378 16.36 24.03 -23.77
C LEU A 378 15.30 25.09 -24.11
N GLU A 379 15.60 25.95 -25.12
CA GLU A 379 14.64 26.90 -25.65
C GLU A 379 13.36 26.19 -26.09
N GLY A 380 12.21 26.82 -25.84
CA GLY A 380 10.89 26.26 -26.15
C GLY A 380 10.28 25.37 -25.08
N LEU A 381 10.99 25.16 -23.96
CA LEU A 381 10.45 24.35 -22.84
C LEU A 381 9.21 25.03 -22.24
N LYS A 382 8.17 24.25 -21.98
CA LYS A 382 6.91 24.73 -21.41
C LYS A 382 6.80 24.38 -19.92
N ILE A 383 6.06 25.21 -19.19
CA ILE A 383 5.72 24.94 -17.80
C ILE A 383 4.85 23.68 -17.69
N PRO A 384 5.19 22.72 -16.83
CA PRO A 384 4.38 21.51 -16.70
C PRO A 384 3.17 21.75 -15.79
N THR A 385 2.05 21.10 -16.12
CA THR A 385 0.93 20.99 -15.20
C THR A 385 1.17 19.88 -14.17
N PHE A 386 0.51 19.98 -13.03
CA PHE A 386 0.53 18.91 -12.03
C PHE A 386 0.02 17.58 -12.59
N GLU A 387 -1.02 17.63 -13.41
CA GLU A 387 -1.54 16.43 -14.05
C GLU A 387 -0.51 15.78 -15.00
N GLN A 388 0.25 16.55 -15.77
CA GLN A 388 1.33 16.03 -16.60
C GLN A 388 2.45 15.40 -15.77
N ILE A 389 2.77 15.96 -14.59
CA ILE A 389 3.73 15.38 -13.65
C ILE A 389 3.22 14.03 -13.16
N LEU A 390 1.95 13.96 -12.72
CA LEU A 390 1.34 12.71 -12.25
C LEU A 390 1.27 11.65 -13.36
N GLN A 391 0.93 12.01 -14.60
CA GLN A 391 0.91 11.09 -15.75
C GLN A 391 2.24 10.37 -15.97
N ARG A 392 3.34 11.00 -15.64
CA ARG A 392 4.69 10.47 -15.89
C ARG A 392 5.31 9.82 -14.66
N LEU A 393 5.02 10.33 -13.47
CA LEU A 393 5.78 10.05 -12.26
C LEU A 393 4.95 9.42 -11.13
N ALA A 394 3.62 9.43 -11.19
CA ALA A 394 2.78 8.80 -10.18
C ALA A 394 3.15 7.31 -10.01
N GLY A 395 3.37 6.89 -8.78
CA GLY A 395 3.79 5.53 -8.44
C GLY A 395 5.24 5.17 -8.78
N ARG A 396 6.04 6.10 -9.30
CA ARG A 396 7.43 5.87 -9.70
C ARG A 396 8.46 6.55 -8.81
N VAL A 397 8.06 7.58 -8.09
CA VAL A 397 8.90 8.37 -7.21
C VAL A 397 8.04 8.98 -6.12
N ILE A 398 8.60 9.17 -4.93
CA ILE A 398 7.94 9.94 -3.87
C ILE A 398 7.96 11.42 -4.24
N MET A 399 6.84 12.10 -4.06
CA MET A 399 6.67 13.51 -4.41
C MET A 399 6.43 14.35 -3.16
N ASN A 400 7.38 15.22 -2.86
CA ASN A 400 7.28 16.28 -1.87
C ASN A 400 6.65 17.50 -2.54
N ILE A 401 5.39 17.79 -2.24
CA ILE A 401 4.66 18.88 -2.90
C ILE A 401 4.63 20.09 -2.00
N HIS A 402 5.32 21.17 -2.41
CA HIS A 402 5.22 22.46 -1.76
C HIS A 402 4.02 23.23 -2.32
N VAL A 403 2.95 23.29 -1.54
CA VAL A 403 1.73 24.01 -1.94
C VAL A 403 1.90 25.51 -1.71
N LYS A 404 1.79 26.27 -2.80
CA LYS A 404 1.87 27.73 -2.81
C LYS A 404 0.45 28.30 -2.96
N ILE A 405 -0.08 28.89 -1.91
CA ILE A 405 -1.39 29.56 -1.91
C ILE A 405 -1.17 31.03 -1.56
N TRP A 406 -1.61 31.93 -2.45
CA TRP A 406 -1.44 33.36 -2.27
C TRP A 406 -2.44 33.97 -1.29
N ASP A 407 -3.64 33.40 -1.16
CA ASP A 407 -4.68 33.83 -0.22
C ASP A 407 -5.24 32.65 0.58
N VAL A 408 -4.74 32.45 1.77
CA VAL A 408 -5.14 31.36 2.67
C VAL A 408 -6.54 31.54 3.25
N GLY A 409 -7.03 32.78 3.29
CA GLY A 409 -8.38 33.10 3.81
C GLY A 409 -9.52 32.85 2.83
N SER A 410 -9.20 32.63 1.55
CA SER A 410 -10.19 32.38 0.52
C SER A 410 -10.76 30.95 0.61
N GLN A 411 -11.98 30.77 0.12
CA GLN A 411 -12.57 29.46 -0.15
C GLN A 411 -11.92 28.81 -1.40
N ASP A 412 -10.62 29.00 -1.59
CA ASP A 412 -9.90 28.49 -2.74
C ASP A 412 -9.91 26.96 -2.71
N PRO A 413 -10.48 26.26 -3.70
CA PRO A 413 -10.54 24.80 -3.77
C PRO A 413 -9.24 24.15 -4.27
N MET A 414 -8.11 24.87 -4.28
CA MET A 414 -6.83 24.35 -4.79
C MET A 414 -6.43 23.03 -4.08
N ILE A 415 -6.65 22.92 -2.77
CA ILE A 415 -6.34 21.70 -2.01
C ILE A 415 -7.20 20.53 -2.50
N GLU A 416 -8.51 20.77 -2.68
CA GLU A 416 -9.45 19.77 -3.18
C GLU A 416 -9.09 19.31 -4.59
N GLU A 417 -8.64 20.23 -5.44
CA GLU A 417 -8.20 19.93 -6.81
C GLU A 417 -6.92 19.11 -6.82
N ILE A 418 -5.93 19.47 -5.99
CA ILE A 418 -4.68 18.68 -5.83
C ILE A 418 -5.02 17.26 -5.35
N VAL A 419 -5.82 17.13 -4.30
CA VAL A 419 -6.22 15.83 -3.74
C VAL A 419 -7.00 15.00 -4.75
N SER A 420 -7.92 15.63 -5.50
CA SER A 420 -8.69 14.94 -6.56
C SER A 420 -7.78 14.34 -7.63
N LEU A 421 -6.76 15.09 -8.08
CA LEU A 421 -5.78 14.59 -9.05
C LEU A 421 -4.93 13.46 -8.45
N ILE A 422 -4.46 13.59 -7.21
CA ILE A 422 -3.69 12.55 -6.54
C ILE A 422 -4.48 11.23 -6.50
N ARG A 423 -5.75 11.29 -6.10
CA ARG A 423 -6.64 10.13 -6.07
C ARG A 423 -6.95 9.57 -7.46
N LYS A 424 -7.11 10.44 -8.47
CA LYS A 424 -7.29 10.04 -9.87
C LYS A 424 -6.12 9.18 -10.37
N TYR A 425 -4.90 9.48 -9.92
CA TYR A 425 -3.68 8.77 -10.31
C TYR A 425 -3.23 7.71 -9.30
N ASP A 426 -4.02 7.48 -8.23
CA ASP A 426 -3.82 6.42 -7.25
C ASP A 426 -2.40 6.45 -6.63
N CYS A 427 -1.96 7.61 -6.23
CA CYS A 427 -0.61 7.86 -5.75
C CYS A 427 -0.52 8.51 -4.36
N GLU A 428 -1.58 8.39 -3.54
CA GLU A 428 -1.68 8.96 -2.19
C GLU A 428 -0.50 8.55 -1.31
N LYS A 429 -0.06 7.31 -1.44
CA LYS A 429 1.07 6.76 -0.69
C LYS A 429 2.44 7.25 -1.16
N HIS A 430 2.50 7.92 -2.31
CA HIS A 430 3.74 8.42 -2.91
C HIS A 430 3.84 9.93 -2.80
N ILE A 431 2.99 10.55 -2.01
CA ILE A 431 2.95 12.01 -1.87
C ILE A 431 2.91 12.40 -0.40
N TYR A 432 3.56 13.51 -0.10
CA TYR A 432 3.29 14.27 1.10
C TYR A 432 3.30 15.77 0.78
N PHE A 433 2.45 16.50 1.50
CA PHE A 433 2.36 17.95 1.37
C PHE A 433 3.37 18.63 2.27
N MET A 434 4.12 19.59 1.74
CA MET A 434 4.96 20.48 2.52
C MET A 434 4.40 21.89 2.45
N THR A 435 4.31 22.57 3.58
CA THR A 435 3.97 23.98 3.67
C THR A 435 4.47 24.57 4.97
N THR A 436 4.69 25.89 4.95
CA THR A 436 5.06 26.68 6.14
C THR A 436 3.83 27.24 6.88
N ASN A 437 2.64 27.11 6.29
CA ASN A 437 1.40 27.72 6.76
C ASN A 437 0.48 26.71 7.45
N ASP A 438 0.18 26.93 8.73
CA ASP A 438 -0.65 26.03 9.54
C ASP A 438 -2.11 25.95 9.08
N GLU A 439 -2.65 27.01 8.47
CA GLU A 439 -4.03 26.99 7.97
C GLU A 439 -4.16 26.06 6.75
N ILE A 440 -3.13 26.05 5.87
CA ILE A 440 -3.06 25.08 4.77
C ILE A 440 -2.96 23.66 5.32
N ILE A 441 -2.10 23.44 6.34
CA ILE A 441 -1.98 22.12 6.98
C ILE A 441 -3.33 21.65 7.51
N LYS A 442 -4.04 22.50 8.26
CA LYS A 442 -5.36 22.18 8.81
C LYS A 442 -6.39 21.86 7.71
N LYS A 443 -6.38 22.64 6.60
CA LYS A 443 -7.24 22.37 5.44
C LYS A 443 -6.95 21.00 4.83
N VAL A 444 -5.69 20.64 4.61
CA VAL A 444 -5.31 19.32 4.09
C VAL A 444 -5.75 18.22 5.06
N MET A 445 -5.48 18.36 6.36
CA MET A 445 -5.88 17.37 7.37
C MET A 445 -7.41 17.22 7.48
N GLN A 446 -8.15 18.28 7.27
CA GLN A 446 -9.61 18.24 7.29
C GLN A 446 -10.18 17.56 6.05
N TYR A 447 -9.64 17.85 4.87
CA TYR A 447 -10.17 17.37 3.59
C TYR A 447 -9.63 15.99 3.20
N ALA A 448 -8.36 15.72 3.51
CA ALA A 448 -7.66 14.48 3.19
C ALA A 448 -6.82 14.00 4.39
N PRO A 449 -7.47 13.52 5.49
CA PRO A 449 -6.79 13.10 6.71
C PRO A 449 -5.86 11.89 6.53
N ASP A 450 -5.99 11.17 5.42
CA ASP A 450 -5.18 10.04 5.01
C ASP A 450 -3.87 10.43 4.32
N MET A 451 -3.67 11.74 4.05
CA MET A 451 -2.46 12.21 3.39
C MET A 451 -1.37 12.69 4.37
N ASN A 452 -0.14 12.39 4.03
CA ASN A 452 1.02 12.76 4.83
C ASN A 452 1.33 14.26 4.74
N ILE A 453 1.67 14.88 5.88
CA ILE A 453 2.04 16.30 6.01
C ILE A 453 3.47 16.42 6.47
N CYS A 454 4.21 17.33 5.82
CA CYS A 454 5.51 17.82 6.25
C CYS A 454 5.40 19.30 6.67
N VAL A 455 5.75 19.59 7.92
CA VAL A 455 5.72 20.97 8.44
C VAL A 455 6.98 21.70 8.02
N GLY A 456 6.84 22.76 7.23
CA GLY A 456 7.93 23.63 6.79
C GLY A 456 8.33 24.67 7.85
N TRP A 457 9.51 25.27 7.70
CA TRP A 457 10.06 26.27 8.62
C TRP A 457 9.28 27.60 8.54
N ASP A 458 8.92 28.15 9.69
CA ASP A 458 8.12 29.38 9.85
C ASP A 458 8.94 30.65 10.11
N GLY A 459 10.27 30.56 10.04
CA GLY A 459 11.18 31.65 10.31
C GLY A 459 11.70 31.72 11.77
N ASN A 460 11.21 30.84 12.66
CA ASN A 460 11.71 30.81 14.05
C ASN A 460 13.09 30.13 14.10
N LYS A 461 14.03 30.80 14.76
CA LYS A 461 15.43 30.35 14.83
C LYS A 461 15.73 29.36 15.97
N ASP A 462 14.78 29.15 16.89
CA ASP A 462 14.92 28.11 17.92
C ASP A 462 14.81 26.70 17.29
N PRO A 463 15.84 25.85 17.42
CA PRO A 463 15.85 24.51 16.87
C PRO A 463 14.68 23.62 17.33
N MET A 464 14.10 23.90 18.50
CA MET A 464 12.99 23.13 19.04
C MET A 464 11.63 23.62 18.58
N SER A 465 11.51 24.86 18.09
CA SER A 465 10.23 25.46 17.71
C SER A 465 9.52 24.68 16.61
N ILE A 466 10.20 24.44 15.49
CA ILE A 466 9.62 23.72 14.36
C ILE A 466 9.23 22.26 14.71
N VAL A 467 10.03 21.59 15.55
CA VAL A 467 9.73 20.23 16.00
C VAL A 467 8.52 20.21 16.94
N ASN A 468 8.43 21.18 17.87
CA ASN A 468 7.25 21.31 18.74
C ASN A 468 5.98 21.56 17.94
N ARG A 469 6.06 22.38 16.88
CA ARG A 469 4.97 22.67 15.97
C ARG A 469 4.55 21.41 15.20
N ALA A 470 5.51 20.64 14.67
CA ALA A 470 5.23 19.37 13.99
C ALA A 470 4.57 18.34 14.93
N ILE A 471 4.99 18.27 16.19
CA ILE A 471 4.37 17.42 17.22
C ILE A 471 2.92 17.87 17.48
N ALA A 472 2.69 19.17 17.67
CA ALA A 472 1.36 19.72 17.92
C ALA A 472 0.37 19.47 16.77
N LEU A 473 0.86 19.41 15.54
CA LEU A 473 0.10 19.16 14.32
C LEU A 473 0.03 17.66 13.97
N ASN A 474 0.59 16.77 14.78
CA ASN A 474 0.69 15.33 14.47
C ASN A 474 1.22 15.06 13.05
N ALA A 475 2.27 15.77 12.67
CA ALA A 475 2.82 15.73 11.33
C ALA A 475 3.60 14.43 11.07
N TYR A 476 3.60 13.98 9.84
CA TYR A 476 4.40 12.84 9.38
C TYR A 476 5.89 13.17 9.27
N LYS A 477 6.20 14.37 8.75
CA LYS A 477 7.57 14.88 8.57
C LYS A 477 7.70 16.32 9.07
N VAL A 478 8.94 16.74 9.32
CA VAL A 478 9.33 18.13 9.56
C VAL A 478 10.47 18.51 8.62
N GLN A 479 10.37 19.68 7.96
CA GLN A 479 11.44 20.19 7.09
C GLN A 479 12.28 21.20 7.85
N LEU A 480 13.41 20.73 8.36
CA LEU A 480 14.39 21.51 9.10
C LEU A 480 15.11 22.49 8.15
N PHE A 481 15.44 23.66 8.67
CA PHE A 481 16.11 24.72 7.92
C PHE A 481 17.48 25.03 8.51
N LYS A 482 18.54 24.96 7.72
CA LYS A 482 19.89 25.28 8.18
C LYS A 482 20.07 26.80 8.42
N PRO A 483 20.79 27.23 9.47
CA PRO A 483 21.50 26.40 10.47
C PRO A 483 20.65 26.11 11.73
N TYR A 484 19.35 26.28 11.68
CA TYR A 484 18.45 26.33 12.82
C TYR A 484 17.90 24.96 13.24
N PHE A 485 18.78 23.94 13.31
CA PHE A 485 18.48 22.62 13.87
C PHE A 485 19.74 21.98 14.48
N ASN A 486 19.58 20.94 15.29
CA ASN A 486 20.66 20.21 15.91
C ASN A 486 20.27 18.75 16.20
N LYS A 487 21.22 17.93 16.70
CA LYS A 487 20.97 16.51 17.03
C LYS A 487 19.84 16.30 18.04
N GLU A 488 19.63 17.24 18.95
CA GLU A 488 18.59 17.14 19.99
C GLU A 488 17.20 17.37 19.40
N SER A 489 17.05 18.32 18.45
CA SER A 489 15.81 18.56 17.73
C SER A 489 15.42 17.34 16.88
N ILE A 490 16.38 16.71 16.19
CA ILE A 490 16.18 15.47 15.42
C ILE A 490 15.73 14.32 16.34
N LYS A 491 16.45 14.07 17.44
CA LYS A 491 16.07 13.04 18.42
C LYS A 491 14.68 13.25 18.98
N LYS A 492 14.29 14.50 19.22
CA LYS A 492 12.95 14.82 19.70
C LYS A 492 11.88 14.50 18.67
N ALA A 493 12.09 14.85 17.39
CA ALA A 493 11.20 14.49 16.30
C ALA A 493 11.01 12.96 16.20
N HIS A 494 12.12 12.21 16.16
CA HIS A 494 12.10 10.75 16.08
C HIS A 494 11.42 10.10 17.28
N LYS A 495 11.60 10.64 18.50
CA LYS A 495 10.88 10.14 19.69
C LYS A 495 9.35 10.19 19.54
N HIS A 496 8.84 11.09 18.70
CA HIS A 496 7.43 11.25 18.41
C HIS A 496 7.03 10.62 17.05
N GLY A 497 7.90 9.82 16.43
CA GLY A 497 7.63 9.16 15.14
C GLY A 497 7.65 10.10 13.94
N ILE A 498 8.22 11.31 14.07
CA ILE A 498 8.28 12.34 13.02
C ILE A 498 9.62 12.25 12.31
N LEU A 499 9.59 12.07 10.98
CA LEU A 499 10.79 12.06 10.13
C LEU A 499 11.33 13.47 9.90
N CYS A 500 12.63 13.58 9.68
CA CYS A 500 13.33 14.85 9.51
C CYS A 500 13.86 15.02 8.08
N ASN A 501 13.32 15.98 7.34
CA ASN A 501 13.91 16.47 6.10
C ASN A 501 14.79 17.70 6.39
N VAL A 502 15.85 17.90 5.61
CA VAL A 502 16.65 19.13 5.66
C VAL A 502 16.58 19.87 4.33
N PHE A 503 16.24 21.14 4.38
CA PHE A 503 16.29 22.09 3.26
C PHE A 503 17.54 22.96 3.41
N PHE A 504 18.52 22.89 2.54
CA PHE A 504 18.98 21.89 1.59
C PHE A 504 20.52 21.76 1.68
N ALA A 505 21.14 20.78 1.08
CA ALA A 505 22.60 20.68 0.99
C ALA A 505 23.03 20.28 -0.43
N ASP A 506 23.80 21.16 -1.08
CA ASP A 506 24.44 20.87 -2.37
C ASP A 506 25.92 20.50 -2.20
N ASP A 507 26.51 20.80 -1.04
CA ASP A 507 27.84 20.27 -0.68
C ASP A 507 27.69 18.81 -0.21
N PRO A 508 28.36 17.86 -0.90
CA PRO A 508 28.33 16.45 -0.54
C PRO A 508 28.78 16.13 0.88
N ASN A 509 29.71 16.93 1.45
CA ASN A 509 30.17 16.73 2.82
C ASN A 509 29.15 17.22 3.83
N GLU A 510 28.51 18.37 3.58
CA GLU A 510 27.42 18.87 4.40
C GLU A 510 26.25 17.88 4.44
N ALA A 511 25.87 17.30 3.28
CA ALA A 511 24.83 16.27 3.22
C ALA A 511 25.21 15.04 4.05
N MET A 512 26.48 14.62 4.00
CA MET A 512 26.99 13.51 4.80
C MET A 512 26.88 13.79 6.30
N GLU A 513 27.28 15.00 6.75
CA GLU A 513 27.16 15.42 8.14
C GLU A 513 25.71 15.37 8.63
N TYR A 514 24.75 15.78 7.80
CA TYR A 514 23.32 15.73 8.15
C TYR A 514 22.84 14.27 8.34
N PHE A 515 23.23 13.35 7.48
CA PHE A 515 22.91 11.95 7.68
C PHE A 515 23.57 11.36 8.94
N GLU A 516 24.80 11.75 9.27
CA GLU A 516 25.48 11.36 10.52
C GLU A 516 24.81 11.98 11.77
N MET A 517 24.12 13.10 11.62
CA MET A 517 23.28 13.68 12.68
C MET A 517 21.98 12.90 12.89
N GLY A 518 21.57 12.08 11.92
CA GLY A 518 20.34 11.30 11.96
C GLY A 518 19.19 11.86 11.11
N VAL A 519 19.48 12.76 10.15
CA VAL A 519 18.46 13.27 9.22
C VAL A 519 18.00 12.13 8.31
N ASP A 520 16.70 12.05 8.05
CA ASP A 520 16.10 11.00 7.23
C ASP A 520 16.15 11.32 5.73
N THR A 521 15.97 12.61 5.36
CA THR A 521 15.98 13.05 3.96
C THR A 521 16.75 14.38 3.83
N VAL A 522 17.67 14.46 2.87
CA VAL A 522 18.33 15.71 2.50
C VAL A 522 17.86 16.13 1.12
N LEU A 523 17.34 17.36 1.00
CA LEU A 523 17.02 17.99 -0.27
C LEU A 523 18.30 18.51 -0.92
N THR A 524 18.46 18.36 -2.24
CA THR A 524 19.61 18.87 -2.97
C THR A 524 19.25 19.31 -4.39
N ASN A 525 19.88 20.38 -4.87
CA ASN A 525 19.82 20.83 -6.26
C ASN A 525 20.78 20.03 -7.15
N ASP A 526 21.93 19.59 -6.58
CA ASP A 526 22.95 18.79 -7.28
C ASP A 526 22.87 17.31 -6.88
N PHE A 527 21.82 16.64 -7.37
CA PHE A 527 21.54 15.26 -7.02
C PHE A 527 22.74 14.33 -7.24
N LEU A 528 23.42 14.43 -8.40
CA LEU A 528 24.47 13.47 -8.76
C LEU A 528 25.71 13.61 -7.88
N SER A 529 26.17 14.84 -7.60
CA SER A 529 27.35 15.08 -6.77
C SER A 529 27.14 14.60 -5.34
N VAL A 530 25.97 14.92 -4.77
CA VAL A 530 25.61 14.49 -3.41
C VAL A 530 25.42 12.97 -3.37
N TYR A 531 24.67 12.39 -4.31
CA TYR A 531 24.43 10.94 -4.36
C TYR A 531 25.72 10.14 -4.42
N ASN A 532 26.69 10.54 -5.27
CA ASN A 532 27.98 9.85 -5.35
C ASN A 532 28.74 9.80 -4.03
N LYS A 533 28.59 10.80 -3.18
CA LYS A 533 29.18 10.85 -1.84
C LYS A 533 28.48 9.94 -0.85
N VAL A 534 27.13 9.97 -0.84
CA VAL A 534 26.31 9.36 0.22
C VAL A 534 25.71 8.00 -0.15
N LYS A 535 25.84 7.53 -1.40
CA LYS A 535 25.25 6.29 -1.89
C LYS A 535 25.54 5.05 -1.03
N HIS A 536 26.72 4.97 -0.41
CA HIS A 536 27.09 3.87 0.48
C HIS A 536 26.24 3.83 1.78
N ILE A 537 25.54 4.92 2.13
CA ILE A 537 24.59 4.99 3.24
C ILE A 537 23.18 4.68 2.72
N ILE A 538 22.81 5.30 1.59
CA ILE A 538 21.45 5.22 1.01
C ILE A 538 21.19 3.82 0.43
N ASP A 539 22.17 3.24 -0.27
CA ASP A 539 22.04 1.94 -0.96
C ASP A 539 22.32 0.74 -0.05
N LYS A 540 22.55 0.95 1.25
CA LYS A 540 22.69 -0.16 2.20
C LYS A 540 21.38 -0.95 2.25
N LYS A 541 21.41 -2.14 1.65
CA LYS A 541 20.30 -3.11 1.65
C LYS A 541 20.05 -3.71 3.02
#